data_7caebe35b513b0d5ddf04e21970366a7
#
_entry.id   7caebe35b513b0d5ddf04e21970366a7
#
_cell.length_a   1.000
_cell.length_b   1.000
_cell.length_c   1.000
_cell.angle_alpha   90.00
_cell.angle_beta   90.00
_cell.angle_gamma   90.00
#
_symmetry.space_group_name_H-M   'P 1'
#
loop_
_entity.id
_entity.type
_entity.pdbx_description
1 polymer ?
#
loop_
_entity_poly.entity_id
_entity_poly.type
_entity_poly.pdbx_seq_one_letter_code
_entity_poly.pdbx_strand_id
1 'polypeptide(L)'
;MRNNSRKNYRRRRRNTRASQIKLVGIVAVIVVIAIIIVISCFNKTKKDSNKAKDTGTATENVTGVTEQVSETEEAKELFAPKESDATAAIGDELESSYAVVIDEQDGTVVAGKNAHEKMYPASMTKVMTVLVAAEQAEKNAIAAAENENTEIDRQAVIENKLNEVVTITREATDYSYVHDCSTTGFLDGEQVPLRDVFNGTILPSGGESAYQLAVYTAGSMEAFVDMMNQKAAELGIGQTTHFANPVGIYDENNYSTAYDMAVIMQAAMQDDICKTVLSNHTYSTAATPQHPENLNISNLFLRRIEDRMTSGEVIGAKTGFVNQSGNCAVSYEKAASGKTYICVTAGASSGW
;
A
#
# COMPACT_ATOMS: atom_id res chain seq x y z
N MET A 1 36.64 -49.24 -3.83
CA MET A 1 35.83 -48.35 -4.71
C MET A 1 35.31 -47.06 -4.05
N ARG A 2 35.64 -46.69 -2.79
CA ARG A 2 35.14 -45.47 -2.11
C ARG A 2 35.97 -44.19 -2.30
N ASN A 3 37.10 -44.25 -2.93
CA ASN A 3 38.03 -43.07 -2.99
C ASN A 3 37.88 -42.21 -4.26
N ASN A 4 37.24 -42.73 -5.32
CA ASN A 4 37.09 -41.98 -6.60
C ASN A 4 35.87 -41.05 -6.62
N SER A 5 34.83 -41.29 -5.81
CA SER A 5 33.62 -40.45 -5.77
C SER A 5 33.85 -39.09 -5.05
N ARG A 6 34.72 -39.09 -4.01
CA ARG A 6 35.05 -37.82 -3.29
C ARG A 6 35.92 -36.84 -4.08
N LYS A 7 36.80 -37.34 -4.97
CA LYS A 7 37.61 -36.51 -5.85
C LYS A 7 36.78 -35.82 -6.95
N ASN A 8 35.77 -36.53 -7.49
CA ASN A 8 34.90 -35.97 -8.52
C ASN A 8 33.92 -34.92 -7.95
N TYR A 9 33.46 -35.10 -6.71
CA TYR A 9 32.59 -34.11 -6.04
C TYR A 9 33.31 -32.79 -5.72
N ARG A 10 34.56 -32.87 -5.25
CA ARG A 10 35.39 -31.68 -5.00
C ARG A 10 35.78 -30.93 -6.27
N ARG A 11 35.95 -31.62 -7.39
CA ARG A 11 36.28 -31.02 -8.69
C ARG A 11 35.08 -30.31 -9.31
N ARG A 12 33.88 -30.86 -9.17
CA ARG A 12 32.60 -30.19 -9.56
C ARG A 12 32.34 -28.92 -8.76
N ARG A 13 32.54 -28.93 -7.45
CA ARG A 13 32.32 -27.77 -6.57
C ARG A 13 33.32 -26.62 -6.81
N ARG A 14 34.52 -26.93 -7.26
CA ARG A 14 35.52 -25.90 -7.65
C ARG A 14 35.16 -25.26 -8.99
N ASN A 15 34.64 -25.99 -9.94
CA ASN A 15 34.23 -25.45 -11.23
C ASN A 15 32.98 -24.57 -11.16
N THR A 16 32.03 -24.89 -10.30
CA THR A 16 30.82 -24.05 -10.06
C THR A 16 31.18 -22.74 -9.37
N ARG A 17 32.09 -22.74 -8.39
CA ARG A 17 32.56 -21.49 -7.74
C ARG A 17 33.34 -20.59 -8.72
N ALA A 18 34.19 -21.16 -9.56
CA ALA A 18 34.93 -20.38 -10.55
C ALA A 18 34.02 -19.78 -11.66
N SER A 19 32.94 -20.48 -12.02
CA SER A 19 31.91 -19.98 -12.91
C SER A 19 31.07 -18.87 -12.32
N GLN A 20 30.69 -18.97 -11.05
CA GLN A 20 29.94 -17.92 -10.34
C GLN A 20 30.76 -16.64 -10.15
N ILE A 21 32.06 -16.77 -9.82
CA ILE A 21 32.95 -15.59 -9.69
C ILE A 21 33.10 -14.88 -11.04
N LYS A 22 33.16 -15.60 -12.15
CA LYS A 22 33.21 -15.00 -13.49
C LYS A 22 31.92 -14.31 -13.86
N LEU A 23 30.76 -14.88 -13.50
CA LEU A 23 29.45 -14.29 -13.77
C LEU A 23 29.24 -12.97 -12.99
N VAL A 24 29.61 -12.96 -11.71
CA VAL A 24 29.56 -11.75 -10.86
C VAL A 24 30.48 -10.64 -11.39
N GLY A 25 31.67 -11.01 -11.87
CA GLY A 25 32.59 -10.05 -12.49
C GLY A 25 32.02 -9.42 -13.78
N ILE A 26 31.33 -10.21 -14.62
CA ILE A 26 30.73 -9.72 -15.87
C ILE A 26 29.54 -8.79 -15.55
N VAL A 27 28.70 -9.12 -14.58
CA VAL A 27 27.57 -8.27 -14.15
C VAL A 27 28.08 -6.94 -13.60
N ALA A 28 29.12 -6.94 -12.78
CA ALA A 28 29.71 -5.72 -12.25
C ALA A 28 30.26 -4.79 -13.34
N VAL A 29 30.88 -5.35 -14.39
CA VAL A 29 31.37 -4.57 -15.54
C VAL A 29 30.21 -3.97 -16.35
N ILE A 30 29.12 -4.71 -16.54
CA ILE A 30 27.92 -4.22 -17.26
C ILE A 30 27.28 -3.06 -16.49
N VAL A 31 27.16 -3.15 -15.16
CA VAL A 31 26.62 -2.08 -14.31
C VAL A 31 27.49 -0.82 -14.38
N VAL A 32 28.80 -0.94 -14.35
CA VAL A 32 29.71 0.20 -14.47
C VAL A 32 29.59 0.87 -15.85
N ILE A 33 29.46 0.08 -16.93
CA ILE A 33 29.24 0.62 -18.28
C ILE A 33 27.89 1.34 -18.37
N ALA A 34 26.83 0.80 -17.78
CA ALA A 34 25.53 1.45 -17.76
C ALA A 34 25.56 2.80 -17.02
N ILE A 35 26.25 2.86 -15.89
CA ILE A 35 26.43 4.12 -15.12
C ILE A 35 27.24 5.15 -15.95
N ILE A 36 28.26 4.74 -16.67
CA ILE A 36 29.05 5.64 -17.53
C ILE A 36 28.18 6.19 -18.69
N ILE A 37 27.31 5.37 -19.26
CA ILE A 37 26.39 5.80 -20.33
C ILE A 37 25.39 6.83 -19.79
N VAL A 38 24.81 6.60 -18.61
CA VAL A 38 23.87 7.53 -17.98
C VAL A 38 24.54 8.87 -17.67
N ILE A 39 25.76 8.86 -17.12
CA ILE A 39 26.54 10.10 -16.85
C ILE A 39 26.89 10.82 -18.15
N SER A 40 27.21 10.09 -19.21
CA SER A 40 27.52 10.66 -20.51
C SER A 40 26.29 11.32 -21.19
N CYS A 41 25.10 10.71 -21.03
CA CYS A 41 23.84 11.30 -21.49
C CYS A 41 23.48 12.59 -20.70
N PHE A 42 23.67 12.59 -19.38
CA PHE A 42 23.43 13.77 -18.54
C PHE A 42 24.39 14.93 -18.85
N ASN A 43 25.64 14.64 -19.21
CA ASN A 43 26.60 15.67 -19.59
C ASN A 43 26.36 16.23 -21.02
N LYS A 44 25.72 15.43 -21.89
CA LYS A 44 25.37 15.88 -23.24
C LYS A 44 24.18 16.85 -23.23
N THR A 45 23.17 16.59 -22.40
CA THR A 45 22.02 17.50 -22.21
C THR A 45 22.41 18.83 -21.57
N LYS A 46 23.42 18.86 -20.67
CA LYS A 46 23.95 20.13 -20.12
C LYS A 46 24.76 20.97 -21.11
N LYS A 47 25.34 20.35 -22.15
CA LYS A 47 26.15 21.04 -23.14
C LYS A 47 25.31 21.71 -24.23
N ASP A 48 24.12 21.18 -24.51
CA ASP A 48 23.20 21.72 -25.52
C ASP A 48 22.33 22.87 -24.99
N SER A 49 22.17 23.01 -23.66
CA SER A 49 21.43 24.12 -23.03
C SER A 49 22.21 25.45 -22.94
N ASN A 50 23.53 25.45 -23.21
CA ASN A 50 24.38 26.63 -23.13
C ASN A 50 24.72 27.29 -24.49
N LYS A 51 24.08 26.85 -25.60
CA LYS A 51 24.41 27.36 -26.94
C LYS A 51 23.31 28.21 -27.61
N ALA A 52 22.27 28.57 -26.88
CA ALA A 52 21.17 29.41 -27.39
C ALA A 52 21.04 30.71 -26.59
N LYS A 53 22.00 31.62 -26.74
CA LYS A 53 21.83 33.04 -26.45
C LYS A 53 22.82 33.78 -27.34
N ASP A 54 22.36 34.31 -28.44
CA ASP A 54 22.57 35.63 -29.00
C ASP A 54 22.11 35.67 -30.46
N THR A 55 21.09 36.41 -30.77
CA THR A 55 20.98 37.43 -31.86
C THR A 55 19.53 37.87 -31.98
N GLY A 56 19.41 39.17 -32.06
CA GLY A 56 18.29 40.00 -31.83
C GLY A 56 17.32 40.26 -32.99
N THR A 57 16.27 40.95 -32.57
CA THR A 57 15.44 41.98 -33.21
C THR A 57 14.63 41.66 -34.47
N ALA A 58 13.32 41.63 -34.38
CA ALA A 58 12.35 42.60 -34.93
C ALA A 58 10.91 42.08 -34.92
N THR A 59 10.05 42.93 -34.44
CA THR A 59 8.60 43.11 -34.48
C THR A 59 7.81 42.38 -35.57
N GLU A 60 6.67 41.71 -35.20
CA GLU A 60 5.32 42.12 -35.67
C GLU A 60 4.21 41.35 -34.93
N ASN A 61 3.13 42.06 -34.61
CA ASN A 61 1.91 41.62 -33.95
C ASN A 61 1.09 40.66 -34.82
N VAL A 62 0.57 39.57 -34.23
CA VAL A 62 -0.78 39.07 -34.54
C VAL A 62 -1.35 38.41 -33.27
N THR A 63 -2.49 38.92 -32.83
CA THR A 63 -3.40 38.40 -31.81
C THR A 63 -3.92 37.03 -32.11
N GLY A 64 -3.79 36.10 -31.16
CA GLY A 64 -4.46 34.81 -31.15
C GLY A 64 -4.38 34.25 -29.72
N VAL A 65 -5.39 34.55 -28.92
CA VAL A 65 -5.56 33.99 -27.57
C VAL A 65 -5.89 32.51 -27.71
N THR A 66 -4.93 31.65 -27.30
CA THR A 66 -5.22 30.29 -26.91
C THR A 66 -4.76 30.18 -25.48
N GLU A 67 -5.70 30.22 -24.55
CA GLU A 67 -5.45 29.84 -23.16
C GLU A 67 -5.03 28.37 -23.14
N GLN A 68 -3.73 28.13 -23.01
CA GLN A 68 -3.23 26.88 -22.46
C GLN A 68 -3.47 26.93 -20.96
N VAL A 69 -4.49 26.23 -20.51
CA VAL A 69 -4.63 25.87 -19.10
C VAL A 69 -3.46 24.94 -18.77
N SER A 70 -2.40 25.49 -18.24
CA SER A 70 -1.40 24.70 -17.53
C SER A 70 -2.01 24.39 -16.17
N GLU A 71 -2.59 23.19 -16.01
CA GLU A 71 -2.78 22.62 -14.70
C GLU A 71 -1.39 22.45 -14.08
N THR A 72 -0.98 23.41 -13.28
CA THR A 72 0.05 23.18 -12.27
C THR A 72 -0.58 22.24 -11.26
N GLU A 73 -0.15 20.99 -11.21
CA GLU A 73 -0.37 20.14 -10.03
C GLU A 73 0.14 20.94 -8.81
N GLU A 74 -0.79 21.50 -8.05
CA GLU A 74 -0.46 22.04 -6.73
C GLU A 74 0.07 20.86 -5.92
N ALA A 75 1.31 20.95 -5.47
CA ALA A 75 1.90 19.94 -4.59
C ALA A 75 0.98 19.77 -3.38
N LYS A 76 0.27 18.65 -3.31
CA LYS A 76 -0.66 18.33 -2.21
C LYS A 76 0.15 18.39 -0.91
N GLU A 77 -0.23 19.26 0.01
CA GLU A 77 0.46 19.38 1.30
C GLU A 77 0.36 18.03 2.03
N LEU A 78 1.51 17.53 2.51
CA LEU A 78 1.56 16.27 3.22
C LEU A 78 0.80 16.36 4.53
N PHE A 79 -0.03 15.36 4.81
CA PHE A 79 -0.67 15.22 6.12
C PHE A 79 0.40 14.83 7.15
N ALA A 80 0.84 15.81 7.92
CA ALA A 80 1.88 15.67 8.93
C ALA A 80 1.37 16.23 10.28
N PRO A 81 0.54 15.46 11.02
CA PRO A 81 -0.02 15.89 12.29
C PRO A 81 1.05 16.28 13.30
N LYS A 82 0.80 17.37 14.04
CA LYS A 82 1.77 17.94 14.96
C LYS A 82 1.37 17.71 16.41
N GLU A 83 2.34 17.35 17.22
CA GLU A 83 2.22 17.39 18.66
C GLU A 83 2.35 18.85 19.18
N SER A 84 1.74 19.11 20.32
CA SER A 84 1.81 20.40 21.01
C SER A 84 1.82 20.19 22.52
N ASP A 85 1.97 21.26 23.29
CA ASP A 85 1.86 21.21 24.77
C ASP A 85 0.47 20.72 25.25
N ALA A 86 -0.53 20.70 24.35
CA ALA A 86 -1.87 20.19 24.64
C ALA A 86 -2.02 18.69 24.31
N THR A 87 -1.05 18.05 23.67
CA THR A 87 -1.07 16.62 23.39
C THR A 87 -1.05 15.83 24.70
N ALA A 88 -2.11 15.05 24.95
CA ALA A 88 -2.23 14.29 26.18
C ALA A 88 -1.38 13.01 26.12
N ALA A 89 -0.69 12.69 27.21
CA ALA A 89 -0.07 11.37 27.36
C ALA A 89 -1.15 10.35 27.74
N ILE A 90 -1.20 9.23 27.02
CA ILE A 90 -2.04 8.07 27.36
C ILE A 90 -1.26 7.21 28.37
N GLY A 91 -1.86 6.98 29.55
CA GLY A 91 -1.24 6.19 30.62
C GLY A 91 -1.51 4.68 30.52
N ASP A 92 -1.31 4.00 31.65
CA ASP A 92 -1.46 2.54 31.74
C ASP A 92 -2.91 2.08 31.82
N GLU A 93 -3.87 3.00 31.87
CA GLU A 93 -5.30 2.71 31.73
C GLU A 93 -5.64 2.12 30.34
N LEU A 94 -4.80 2.39 29.33
CA LEU A 94 -4.86 1.71 28.04
C LEU A 94 -3.83 0.58 28.01
N GLU A 95 -4.30 -0.66 27.83
CA GLU A 95 -3.46 -1.85 27.80
C GLU A 95 -2.51 -1.88 26.59
N SER A 96 -2.88 -1.23 25.48
CA SER A 96 -2.04 -1.15 24.30
C SER A 96 -0.69 -0.50 24.59
N SER A 97 0.39 -1.07 24.04
CA SER A 97 1.75 -0.55 24.18
C SER A 97 2.00 0.71 23.35
N TYR A 98 1.28 0.83 22.24
CA TYR A 98 1.36 1.94 21.29
C TYR A 98 -0.04 2.48 21.02
N ALA A 99 -0.18 3.80 21.01
CA ALA A 99 -1.44 4.43 20.64
C ALA A 99 -1.25 5.86 20.14
N VAL A 100 -2.13 6.31 19.27
CA VAL A 100 -2.24 7.70 18.86
C VAL A 100 -3.70 8.04 18.54
N VAL A 101 -4.10 9.26 18.88
CA VAL A 101 -5.36 9.89 18.46
C VAL A 101 -5.01 11.19 17.75
N ILE A 102 -5.44 11.32 16.51
CA ILE A 102 -5.19 12.50 15.67
C ILE A 102 -6.51 13.15 15.30
N ASP A 103 -6.63 14.46 15.51
CA ASP A 103 -7.69 15.28 14.93
C ASP A 103 -7.32 15.51 13.44
N GLU A 104 -8.10 14.91 12.55
CA GLU A 104 -7.80 14.90 11.12
C GLU A 104 -8.00 16.28 10.49
N GLN A 105 -8.96 17.06 11.00
CA GLN A 105 -9.29 18.38 10.45
C GLN A 105 -8.23 19.42 10.81
N ASP A 106 -7.76 19.40 12.05
CA ASP A 106 -6.78 20.38 12.55
C ASP A 106 -5.32 19.91 12.33
N GLY A 107 -5.11 18.65 11.92
CA GLY A 107 -3.79 18.05 11.76
C GLY A 107 -3.00 18.04 13.09
N THR A 108 -3.67 17.74 14.21
CA THR A 108 -3.05 17.74 15.54
C THR A 108 -3.10 16.37 16.21
N VAL A 109 -2.02 16.01 16.90
CA VAL A 109 -1.99 14.83 17.76
C VAL A 109 -2.67 15.20 19.07
N VAL A 110 -3.84 14.62 19.32
CA VAL A 110 -4.66 14.88 20.54
C VAL A 110 -4.10 14.12 21.73
N ALA A 111 -3.71 12.85 21.52
CA ALA A 111 -3.14 12.01 22.58
C ALA A 111 -2.22 10.94 21.98
N GLY A 112 -1.24 10.48 22.75
CA GLY A 112 -0.30 9.45 22.32
C GLY A 112 0.32 8.64 23.45
N LYS A 113 0.72 7.42 23.10
CA LYS A 113 1.53 6.50 23.93
C LYS A 113 2.51 5.81 22.98
N ASN A 114 3.81 6.10 23.11
CA ASN A 114 4.85 5.54 22.24
C ASN A 114 4.50 5.66 20.75
N ALA A 115 3.87 6.77 20.35
CA ALA A 115 3.24 6.93 19.03
C ALA A 115 4.25 6.83 17.87
N HIS A 116 5.51 7.21 18.09
CA HIS A 116 6.59 7.20 17.11
C HIS A 116 7.56 6.01 17.27
N GLU A 117 7.32 5.12 18.23
CA GLU A 117 8.16 3.95 18.39
C GLU A 117 7.84 2.87 17.37
N LYS A 118 8.88 2.13 16.97
CA LYS A 118 8.77 1.02 16.02
C LYS A 118 7.85 -0.08 16.57
N MET A 119 6.87 -0.46 15.78
CA MET A 119 5.97 -1.58 16.02
C MET A 119 5.77 -2.44 14.78
N TYR A 120 5.20 -3.64 14.94
CA TYR A 120 4.80 -4.48 13.82
C TYR A 120 3.31 -4.25 13.53
N PRO A 121 2.94 -3.79 12.31
CA PRO A 121 1.57 -3.39 11.99
C PRO A 121 0.61 -4.58 11.81
N ALA A 122 1.12 -5.80 11.66
CA ALA A 122 0.31 -6.96 11.31
C ALA A 122 -0.62 -6.64 10.11
N SER A 123 -1.85 -7.13 10.11
CA SER A 123 -2.80 -6.89 9.02
C SER A 123 -3.27 -5.44 8.87
N MET A 124 -2.86 -4.48 9.71
CA MET A 124 -3.03 -3.07 9.39
C MET A 124 -2.25 -2.67 8.13
N THR A 125 -1.17 -3.40 7.78
CA THR A 125 -0.46 -3.31 6.50
C THR A 125 -1.40 -3.29 5.30
N LYS A 126 -2.53 -4.01 5.36
CA LYS A 126 -3.49 -4.10 4.25
C LYS A 126 -4.18 -2.76 3.91
N VAL A 127 -4.12 -1.77 4.80
CA VAL A 127 -4.57 -0.40 4.48
C VAL A 127 -3.65 0.21 3.42
N MET A 128 -2.33 0.07 3.58
CA MET A 128 -1.37 0.48 2.54
C MET A 128 -1.54 -0.34 1.26
N THR A 129 -1.81 -1.64 1.39
CA THR A 129 -2.02 -2.52 0.23
C THR A 129 -3.20 -2.06 -0.63
N VAL A 130 -4.35 -1.77 -0.03
CA VAL A 130 -5.51 -1.29 -0.80
C VAL A 130 -5.28 0.13 -1.33
N LEU A 131 -4.57 1.00 -0.60
CA LEU A 131 -4.24 2.35 -1.06
C LEU A 131 -3.39 2.32 -2.34
N VAL A 132 -2.28 1.60 -2.31
CA VAL A 132 -1.39 1.47 -3.49
C VAL A 132 -2.11 0.83 -4.67
N ALA A 133 -2.91 -0.22 -4.41
CA ALA A 133 -3.65 -0.90 -5.46
C ALA A 133 -4.77 -0.03 -6.06
N ALA A 134 -5.47 0.76 -5.25
CA ALA A 134 -6.52 1.67 -5.69
C ALA A 134 -5.96 2.79 -6.56
N GLU A 135 -4.94 3.51 -6.10
CA GLU A 135 -4.29 4.56 -6.86
C GLU A 135 -3.74 4.05 -8.22
N GLN A 136 -3.15 2.84 -8.23
CA GLN A 136 -2.65 2.25 -9.48
C GLN A 136 -3.78 1.81 -10.41
N ALA A 137 -4.87 1.28 -9.85
CA ALA A 137 -6.06 0.90 -10.63
C ALA A 137 -6.70 2.13 -11.28
N GLU A 138 -6.88 3.22 -10.54
CA GLU A 138 -7.39 4.49 -11.05
C GLU A 138 -6.48 5.07 -12.13
N LYS A 139 -5.18 5.15 -11.87
CA LYS A 139 -4.18 5.65 -12.82
C LYS A 139 -4.22 4.88 -14.14
N ASN A 140 -4.25 3.54 -14.07
CA ASN A 140 -4.29 2.69 -15.25
C ASN A 140 -5.61 2.84 -16.01
N ALA A 141 -6.74 2.96 -15.31
CA ALA A 141 -8.05 3.11 -15.91
C ALA A 141 -8.18 4.46 -16.64
N ILE A 142 -7.72 5.54 -16.03
CA ILE A 142 -7.72 6.88 -16.63
C ILE A 142 -6.81 6.91 -17.86
N ALA A 143 -5.58 6.41 -17.75
CA ALA A 143 -4.64 6.39 -18.88
C ALA A 143 -5.15 5.56 -20.07
N ALA A 144 -5.87 4.47 -19.82
CA ALA A 144 -6.49 3.68 -20.87
C ALA A 144 -7.61 4.48 -21.58
N ALA A 145 -8.47 5.20 -20.84
CA ALA A 145 -9.54 6.01 -21.38
C ALA A 145 -9.01 7.22 -22.18
N GLU A 146 -7.95 7.86 -21.73
CA GLU A 146 -7.28 8.96 -22.45
C GLU A 146 -6.74 8.53 -23.81
N ASN A 147 -6.19 7.32 -23.90
CA ASN A 147 -5.70 6.76 -25.16
C ASN A 147 -6.80 6.49 -26.18
N GLU A 148 -8.04 6.32 -25.74
CA GLU A 148 -9.21 6.10 -26.62
C GLU A 148 -9.85 7.41 -27.14
N ASN A 149 -9.35 8.58 -26.74
CA ASN A 149 -9.80 9.91 -27.14
C ASN A 149 -11.31 10.16 -26.87
N THR A 150 -11.84 9.55 -25.79
CA THR A 150 -13.25 9.70 -25.36
C THR A 150 -13.35 10.75 -24.25
N GLU A 151 -14.50 11.41 -24.16
CA GLU A 151 -14.82 12.23 -22.98
C GLU A 151 -14.82 11.31 -21.74
N ILE A 152 -13.97 11.61 -20.75
CA ILE A 152 -13.72 10.73 -19.63
C ILE A 152 -14.77 11.00 -18.55
N ASP A 153 -15.72 10.08 -18.41
CA ASP A 153 -16.47 9.92 -17.16
C ASP A 153 -15.61 9.10 -16.18
N ARG A 154 -14.87 9.80 -15.31
CA ARG A 154 -13.96 9.18 -14.33
C ARG A 154 -14.67 8.12 -13.48
N GLN A 155 -15.90 8.38 -13.03
CA GLN A 155 -16.66 7.44 -12.22
C GLN A 155 -16.96 6.14 -12.98
N ALA A 156 -17.42 6.26 -14.22
CA ALA A 156 -17.70 5.09 -15.06
C ALA A 156 -16.43 4.30 -15.38
N VAL A 157 -15.30 4.96 -15.61
CA VAL A 157 -14.02 4.33 -15.90
C VAL A 157 -13.51 3.52 -14.70
N ILE A 158 -13.59 4.09 -13.49
CA ILE A 158 -13.22 3.41 -12.25
C ILE A 158 -14.16 2.22 -11.99
N GLU A 159 -15.47 2.41 -12.18
CA GLU A 159 -16.45 1.35 -11.99
C GLU A 159 -16.21 0.16 -12.95
N ASN A 160 -15.87 0.43 -14.21
CA ASN A 160 -15.49 -0.60 -15.17
C ASN A 160 -14.22 -1.34 -14.73
N LYS A 161 -13.21 -0.62 -14.22
CA LYS A 161 -11.97 -1.20 -13.69
C LYS A 161 -12.24 -2.15 -12.51
N LEU A 162 -13.11 -1.76 -11.59
CA LEU A 162 -13.49 -2.58 -10.45
C LEU A 162 -14.30 -3.83 -10.84
N ASN A 163 -14.91 -3.84 -12.02
CA ASN A 163 -15.61 -4.99 -12.58
C ASN A 163 -14.71 -5.92 -13.40
N GLU A 164 -13.45 -5.57 -13.65
CA GLU A 164 -12.51 -6.48 -14.33
C GLU A 164 -12.37 -7.80 -13.55
N VAL A 165 -12.31 -8.89 -14.32
CA VAL A 165 -12.20 -10.23 -13.74
C VAL A 165 -10.75 -10.52 -13.35
N VAL A 166 -10.57 -10.90 -12.11
CA VAL A 166 -9.30 -11.36 -11.53
C VAL A 166 -9.41 -12.86 -11.28
N THR A 167 -8.41 -13.63 -11.70
CA THR A 167 -8.30 -15.04 -11.37
C THR A 167 -7.46 -15.20 -10.10
N ILE A 168 -8.04 -15.83 -9.08
CA ILE A 168 -7.31 -16.18 -7.85
C ILE A 168 -6.34 -17.29 -8.18
N THR A 169 -5.06 -17.07 -7.95
CA THR A 169 -4.03 -18.04 -8.30
C THR A 169 -3.79 -19.03 -7.16
N ARG A 170 -3.24 -20.20 -7.53
CA ARG A 170 -2.82 -21.18 -6.54
C ARG A 170 -1.76 -20.63 -5.59
N GLU A 171 -0.84 -19.84 -6.11
CA GLU A 171 0.19 -19.20 -5.31
C GLU A 171 -0.42 -18.32 -4.21
N ALA A 172 -1.52 -17.60 -4.50
CA ALA A 172 -2.22 -16.77 -3.52
C ALA A 172 -2.85 -17.62 -2.40
N THR A 173 -3.53 -18.70 -2.77
CA THR A 173 -4.15 -19.61 -1.79
C THR A 173 -3.12 -20.38 -0.98
N ASP A 174 -2.06 -20.89 -1.62
CA ASP A 174 -0.96 -21.61 -0.95
C ASP A 174 -0.20 -20.67 0.00
N TYR A 175 0.06 -19.41 -0.40
CA TYR A 175 0.68 -18.41 0.46
C TYR A 175 -0.14 -18.16 1.73
N SER A 176 -1.45 -17.95 1.57
CA SER A 176 -2.34 -17.73 2.71
C SER A 176 -2.37 -18.94 3.66
N TYR A 177 -2.39 -20.14 3.13
CA TYR A 177 -2.38 -21.38 3.90
C TYR A 177 -1.06 -21.60 4.65
N VAL A 178 0.07 -21.45 3.97
CA VAL A 178 1.41 -21.67 4.55
C VAL A 178 1.71 -20.70 5.69
N HIS A 179 1.20 -19.46 5.58
CA HIS A 179 1.43 -18.42 6.59
C HIS A 179 0.30 -18.29 7.62
N ASP A 180 -0.65 -19.24 7.65
CA ASP A 180 -1.79 -19.25 8.58
C ASP A 180 -2.55 -17.91 8.61
N CYS A 181 -2.81 -17.35 7.43
CA CYS A 181 -3.51 -16.08 7.28
C CYS A 181 -5.03 -16.26 7.47
N SER A 182 -5.72 -15.19 7.89
CA SER A 182 -7.17 -15.11 7.65
C SER A 182 -7.46 -15.19 6.16
N THR A 183 -8.60 -15.76 5.77
CA THR A 183 -8.97 -15.95 4.37
C THR A 183 -10.31 -15.30 4.06
N THR A 184 -10.49 -14.90 2.81
CA THR A 184 -11.79 -14.52 2.23
C THR A 184 -12.62 -15.78 1.96
N GLY A 185 -11.93 -16.84 1.56
CA GLY A 185 -12.49 -18.12 1.16
C GLY A 185 -12.45 -18.38 -0.33
N PHE A 186 -11.80 -17.52 -1.11
CA PHE A 186 -11.60 -17.74 -2.54
C PHE A 186 -10.73 -18.95 -2.82
N LEU A 187 -11.06 -19.67 -3.89
CA LEU A 187 -10.39 -20.91 -4.29
C LEU A 187 -9.45 -20.69 -5.48
N ASP A 188 -8.49 -21.61 -5.64
CA ASP A 188 -7.60 -21.65 -6.80
C ASP A 188 -8.39 -21.74 -8.11
N GLY A 189 -8.06 -20.86 -9.06
CA GLY A 189 -8.73 -20.74 -10.36
C GLY A 189 -10.09 -20.03 -10.32
N GLU A 190 -10.52 -19.53 -9.17
CA GLU A 190 -11.76 -18.77 -9.06
C GLU A 190 -11.64 -17.41 -9.74
N GLN A 191 -12.66 -17.05 -10.52
CA GLN A 191 -12.73 -15.78 -11.23
C GLN A 191 -13.71 -14.85 -10.54
N VAL A 192 -13.21 -13.74 -10.01
CA VAL A 192 -13.99 -12.76 -9.25
C VAL A 192 -13.74 -11.35 -9.77
N PRO A 193 -14.69 -10.41 -9.62
CA PRO A 193 -14.42 -9.00 -9.90
C PRO A 193 -13.31 -8.43 -9.02
N LEU A 194 -12.53 -7.46 -9.53
CA LEU A 194 -11.49 -6.80 -8.77
C LEU A 194 -12.02 -6.19 -7.45
N ARG A 195 -13.23 -5.64 -7.44
CA ARG A 195 -13.88 -5.13 -6.22
C ARG A 195 -14.02 -6.17 -5.12
N ASP A 196 -14.23 -7.45 -5.48
CA ASP A 196 -14.35 -8.54 -4.52
C ASP A 196 -12.99 -8.83 -3.86
N VAL A 197 -11.90 -8.69 -4.62
CA VAL A 197 -10.53 -8.84 -4.12
C VAL A 197 -10.19 -7.72 -3.13
N PHE A 198 -10.60 -6.46 -3.42
CA PHE A 198 -10.46 -5.34 -2.49
C PHE A 198 -11.22 -5.59 -1.19
N ASN A 199 -12.50 -5.95 -1.28
CA ASN A 199 -13.33 -6.25 -0.10
C ASN A 199 -12.79 -7.45 0.67
N GLY A 200 -12.35 -8.51 -0.01
CA GLY A 200 -11.71 -9.68 0.59
C GLY A 200 -10.43 -9.34 1.34
N THR A 201 -9.65 -8.38 0.84
CA THR A 201 -8.43 -7.91 1.51
C THR A 201 -8.72 -7.23 2.84
N ILE A 202 -9.76 -6.41 2.93
CA ILE A 202 -10.05 -5.60 4.11
C ILE A 202 -10.99 -6.31 5.09
N LEU A 203 -12.18 -6.76 4.65
CA LEU A 203 -13.24 -7.17 5.56
C LEU A 203 -12.85 -8.39 6.41
N PRO A 204 -12.59 -9.57 5.84
CA PRO A 204 -12.14 -10.74 6.58
C PRO A 204 -10.63 -10.73 6.79
N SER A 205 -9.92 -9.73 6.26
CA SER A 205 -8.44 -9.67 6.29
C SER A 205 -7.77 -10.76 5.46
N GLY A 206 -8.38 -11.16 4.31
CA GLY A 206 -7.94 -12.27 3.47
C GLY A 206 -6.49 -12.16 2.99
N GLY A 207 -5.69 -13.19 3.27
CA GLY A 207 -4.28 -13.27 2.85
C GLY A 207 -4.16 -13.51 1.36
N GLU A 208 -4.97 -14.44 0.81
CA GLU A 208 -5.02 -14.74 -0.62
C GLU A 208 -5.51 -13.54 -1.44
N SER A 209 -6.47 -12.79 -0.90
CA SER A 209 -6.96 -11.57 -1.55
C SER A 209 -5.88 -10.48 -1.59
N ALA A 210 -5.16 -10.25 -0.48
CA ALA A 210 -4.08 -9.28 -0.42
C ALA A 210 -2.90 -9.67 -1.34
N TYR A 211 -2.55 -10.95 -1.37
CA TYR A 211 -1.54 -11.48 -2.29
C TYR A 211 -1.96 -11.27 -3.75
N GLN A 212 -3.19 -11.72 -4.09
CA GLN A 212 -3.70 -11.63 -5.45
C GLN A 212 -3.82 -10.17 -5.91
N LEU A 213 -4.25 -9.26 -5.03
CA LEU A 213 -4.33 -7.84 -5.32
C LEU A 213 -2.95 -7.26 -5.65
N ALA A 214 -1.93 -7.63 -4.88
CA ALA A 214 -0.55 -7.20 -5.12
C ALA A 214 -0.02 -7.69 -6.47
N VAL A 215 -0.18 -8.97 -6.79
CA VAL A 215 0.28 -9.55 -8.05
C VAL A 215 -0.51 -8.99 -9.25
N TYR A 216 -1.82 -8.81 -9.11
CA TYR A 216 -2.63 -8.16 -10.15
C TYR A 216 -2.18 -6.74 -10.44
N THR A 217 -1.82 -5.98 -9.40
CA THR A 217 -1.44 -4.56 -9.53
C THR A 217 -0.04 -4.37 -10.12
N ALA A 218 0.94 -5.16 -9.69
CA ALA A 218 2.36 -4.94 -9.98
C ALA A 218 3.04 -6.08 -10.75
N GLY A 219 2.34 -7.19 -11.00
CA GLY A 219 2.88 -8.37 -11.66
C GLY A 219 3.66 -9.32 -10.73
N SER A 220 4.15 -8.86 -9.59
CA SER A 220 4.78 -9.69 -8.56
C SER A 220 4.64 -9.08 -7.16
N MET A 221 4.86 -9.89 -6.13
CA MET A 221 4.90 -9.44 -4.75
C MET A 221 6.01 -8.44 -4.49
N GLU A 222 7.20 -8.70 -5.02
CA GLU A 222 8.38 -7.86 -4.83
C GLU A 222 8.17 -6.48 -5.45
N ALA A 223 7.67 -6.42 -6.68
CA ALA A 223 7.37 -5.15 -7.34
C ALA A 223 6.28 -4.36 -6.59
N PHE A 224 5.29 -5.05 -6.01
CA PHE A 224 4.26 -4.39 -5.21
C PHE A 224 4.80 -3.85 -3.88
N VAL A 225 5.70 -4.59 -3.22
CA VAL A 225 6.37 -4.13 -2.00
C VAL A 225 7.22 -2.88 -2.27
N ASP A 226 7.90 -2.81 -3.42
CA ASP A 226 8.61 -1.60 -3.85
C ASP A 226 7.65 -0.41 -3.99
N MET A 227 6.45 -0.61 -4.58
CA MET A 227 5.42 0.42 -4.67
C MET A 227 4.90 0.85 -3.28
N MET A 228 4.72 -0.09 -2.34
CA MET A 228 4.32 0.25 -0.97
C MET A 228 5.36 1.13 -0.27
N ASN A 229 6.65 0.81 -0.42
CA ASN A 229 7.74 1.59 0.17
C ASN A 229 7.93 2.94 -0.52
N GLN A 230 7.70 3.02 -1.83
CA GLN A 230 7.63 4.30 -2.53
C GLN A 230 6.47 5.16 -1.99
N LYS A 231 5.28 4.60 -1.80
CA LYS A 231 4.13 5.31 -1.23
C LYS A 231 4.42 5.78 0.20
N ALA A 232 5.09 4.98 1.03
CA ALA A 232 5.52 5.40 2.35
C ALA A 232 6.46 6.64 2.29
N ALA A 233 7.37 6.67 1.32
CA ALA A 233 8.23 7.83 1.09
C ALA A 233 7.42 9.05 0.59
N GLU A 234 6.46 8.87 -0.30
CA GLU A 234 5.56 9.92 -0.80
C GLU A 234 4.69 10.52 0.33
N LEU A 235 4.28 9.70 1.30
CA LEU A 235 3.55 10.14 2.50
C LEU A 235 4.47 10.78 3.57
N GLY A 236 5.78 10.84 3.34
CA GLY A 236 6.75 11.42 4.28
C GLY A 236 7.11 10.52 5.46
N ILE A 237 6.71 9.24 5.46
CA ILE A 237 6.90 8.29 6.56
C ILE A 237 7.94 7.19 6.26
N GLY A 238 8.61 7.23 5.12
CA GLY A 238 9.56 6.19 4.68
C GLY A 238 10.81 6.03 5.55
N GLN A 239 11.04 6.91 6.54
CA GLN A 239 12.15 6.76 7.50
C GLN A 239 11.78 5.88 8.70
N THR A 240 10.49 5.77 9.01
CA THR A 240 9.94 5.10 10.19
C THR A 240 9.02 3.93 9.85
N THR A 241 8.63 3.81 8.58
CA THR A 241 7.80 2.72 8.04
C THR A 241 8.50 2.02 6.89
N HIS A 242 8.46 0.69 6.91
CA HIS A 242 8.94 -0.16 5.83
C HIS A 242 8.07 -1.42 5.71
N PHE A 243 7.73 -1.79 4.50
CA PHE A 243 6.95 -2.98 4.19
C PHE A 243 7.82 -4.05 3.56
N ALA A 244 7.65 -5.31 3.99
CA ALA A 244 8.31 -6.49 3.44
C ALA A 244 7.32 -7.43 2.72
N ASN A 245 6.02 -7.24 2.96
CA ASN A 245 4.96 -7.99 2.29
C ASN A 245 3.62 -7.22 2.36
N PRO A 246 2.68 -7.46 1.42
CA PRO A 246 1.39 -6.77 1.39
C PRO A 246 0.33 -7.36 2.33
N VAL A 247 0.63 -8.45 3.01
CA VAL A 247 -0.35 -9.18 3.84
C VAL A 247 -0.25 -8.78 5.32
N GLY A 248 0.93 -8.35 5.75
CA GLY A 248 1.21 -8.01 7.14
C GLY A 248 1.53 -9.23 8.00
N ILE A 249 2.03 -10.32 7.41
CA ILE A 249 2.68 -11.39 8.17
C ILE A 249 3.98 -10.87 8.79
N TYR A 250 4.39 -11.51 9.89
CA TYR A 250 5.60 -11.09 10.55
C TYR A 250 6.84 -11.23 9.68
N ASP A 251 7.57 -10.14 9.57
CA ASP A 251 8.93 -10.02 9.07
C ASP A 251 9.60 -8.90 9.88
N GLU A 252 10.87 -9.03 10.22
CA GLU A 252 11.59 -7.99 10.98
C GLU A 252 11.68 -6.65 10.23
N ASN A 253 11.56 -6.71 8.89
CA ASN A 253 11.54 -5.56 7.99
C ASN A 253 10.12 -5.06 7.66
N ASN A 254 9.07 -5.69 8.20
CA ASN A 254 7.69 -5.19 8.05
C ASN A 254 7.28 -4.44 9.31
N TYR A 255 7.61 -3.16 9.38
CA TYR A 255 7.42 -2.33 10.57
C TYR A 255 6.85 -0.94 10.23
N SER A 256 6.25 -0.32 11.24
CA SER A 256 5.70 1.03 11.18
C SER A 256 5.69 1.65 12.57
N THR A 257 5.01 2.79 12.73
CA THR A 257 4.65 3.41 14.02
C THR A 257 3.15 3.60 14.11
N ALA A 258 2.61 3.84 15.30
CA ALA A 258 1.19 4.17 15.44
C ALA A 258 0.84 5.48 14.69
N TYR A 259 1.73 6.46 14.74
CA TYR A 259 1.62 7.71 14.00
C TYR A 259 1.58 7.49 12.49
N ASP A 260 2.49 6.71 11.93
CA ASP A 260 2.55 6.47 10.49
C ASP A 260 1.34 5.69 9.98
N MET A 261 0.84 4.73 10.78
CA MET A 261 -0.39 4.02 10.44
C MET A 261 -1.60 4.95 10.39
N ALA A 262 -1.64 6.01 11.21
CA ALA A 262 -2.67 7.02 11.12
C ALA A 262 -2.54 7.88 9.86
N VAL A 263 -1.32 8.22 9.43
CA VAL A 263 -1.06 8.91 8.15
C VAL A 263 -1.53 8.05 6.97
N ILE A 264 -1.22 6.75 6.98
CA ILE A 264 -1.67 5.82 5.94
C ILE A 264 -3.21 5.72 5.91
N MET A 265 -3.85 5.65 7.08
CA MET A 265 -5.31 5.59 7.17
C MET A 265 -5.96 6.87 6.63
N GLN A 266 -5.40 8.03 6.94
CA GLN A 266 -5.86 9.31 6.41
C GLN A 266 -5.80 9.32 4.88
N ALA A 267 -4.67 8.93 4.30
CA ALA A 267 -4.51 8.86 2.85
C ALA A 267 -5.52 7.89 2.20
N ALA A 268 -5.72 6.71 2.81
CA ALA A 268 -6.68 5.73 2.34
C ALA A 268 -8.13 6.23 2.41
N MET A 269 -8.48 7.03 3.41
CA MET A 269 -9.84 7.58 3.54
C MET A 269 -10.11 8.78 2.61
N GLN A 270 -9.09 9.30 1.92
CA GLN A 270 -9.23 10.29 0.86
C GLN A 270 -9.43 9.65 -0.53
N ASP A 271 -9.19 8.36 -0.67
CA ASP A 271 -9.40 7.58 -1.88
C ASP A 271 -10.78 6.91 -1.83
N ASP A 272 -11.59 7.06 -2.87
CA ASP A 272 -13.00 6.60 -2.88
C ASP A 272 -13.12 5.07 -2.84
N ILE A 273 -12.20 4.34 -3.48
CA ILE A 273 -12.17 2.87 -3.47
C ILE A 273 -11.83 2.39 -2.06
N CYS A 274 -10.75 2.91 -1.49
CA CYS A 274 -10.30 2.56 -0.14
C CYS A 274 -11.35 2.92 0.91
N LYS A 275 -11.91 4.12 0.84
CA LYS A 275 -12.98 4.57 1.74
C LYS A 275 -14.18 3.62 1.69
N THR A 276 -14.62 3.22 0.50
CA THR A 276 -15.72 2.28 0.34
C THR A 276 -15.43 0.95 1.02
N VAL A 277 -14.27 0.32 0.76
CA VAL A 277 -13.98 -1.00 1.33
C VAL A 277 -13.67 -0.97 2.81
N LEU A 278 -13.05 0.11 3.32
CA LEU A 278 -12.77 0.28 4.75
C LEU A 278 -14.04 0.54 5.57
N SER A 279 -15.07 1.13 4.93
CA SER A 279 -16.35 1.48 5.58
C SER A 279 -17.41 0.39 5.47
N ASN A 280 -17.22 -0.63 4.64
CA ASN A 280 -18.18 -1.73 4.52
C ASN A 280 -18.19 -2.58 5.80
N HIS A 281 -19.37 -2.69 6.44
CA HIS A 281 -19.60 -3.60 7.56
C HIS A 281 -19.68 -5.05 7.10
N THR A 282 -20.43 -5.27 6.03
CA THR A 282 -20.61 -6.57 5.37
C THR A 282 -20.58 -6.39 3.86
N TYR A 283 -20.20 -7.42 3.16
CA TYR A 283 -20.19 -7.44 1.69
C TYR A 283 -20.50 -8.85 1.19
N SER A 284 -21.32 -8.97 0.16
CA SER A 284 -21.57 -10.21 -0.57
C SER A 284 -20.81 -10.19 -1.88
N THR A 285 -19.92 -11.14 -2.07
CA THR A 285 -19.15 -11.26 -3.34
C THR A 285 -20.05 -11.61 -4.52
N ALA A 286 -19.54 -11.51 -5.72
CA ALA A 286 -20.21 -12.07 -6.89
C ALA A 286 -20.35 -13.60 -6.74
N ALA A 287 -21.43 -14.16 -7.32
CA ALA A 287 -21.58 -15.59 -7.44
C ALA A 287 -20.60 -16.13 -8.48
N THR A 288 -19.94 -17.23 -8.15
CA THR A 288 -19.01 -17.94 -9.03
C THR A 288 -19.39 -19.43 -9.14
N PRO A 289 -18.84 -20.19 -10.08
CA PRO A 289 -19.06 -21.64 -10.12
C PRO A 289 -18.59 -22.34 -8.84
N GLN A 290 -17.57 -21.81 -8.14
CA GLN A 290 -17.06 -22.31 -6.88
C GLN A 290 -17.93 -21.91 -5.67
N HIS A 291 -18.52 -20.70 -5.74
CA HIS A 291 -19.40 -20.15 -4.70
C HIS A 291 -20.71 -19.65 -5.31
N PRO A 292 -21.65 -20.55 -5.70
CA PRO A 292 -22.89 -20.14 -6.37
C PRO A 292 -23.84 -19.34 -5.48
N GLU A 293 -23.67 -19.41 -4.14
CA GLU A 293 -24.47 -18.64 -3.17
C GLU A 293 -23.70 -17.41 -2.62
N ASN A 294 -22.64 -16.95 -3.29
CA ASN A 294 -21.78 -15.87 -2.88
C ASN A 294 -21.03 -16.18 -1.56
N LEU A 295 -20.01 -15.39 -1.27
CA LEU A 295 -19.39 -15.35 0.06
C LEU A 295 -19.89 -14.08 0.79
N ASN A 296 -20.39 -14.27 2.00
CA ASN A 296 -20.76 -13.15 2.89
C ASN A 296 -19.60 -12.88 3.83
N ILE A 297 -18.90 -11.78 3.61
CA ILE A 297 -17.72 -11.38 4.38
C ILE A 297 -18.03 -10.13 5.24
N SER A 298 -17.31 -9.98 6.34
CA SER A 298 -17.57 -8.91 7.33
C SER A 298 -16.29 -8.25 7.78
N ASN A 299 -16.35 -6.94 8.02
CA ASN A 299 -15.27 -6.20 8.66
C ASN A 299 -15.17 -6.60 10.14
N LEU A 300 -14.03 -7.16 10.52
CA LEU A 300 -13.80 -7.70 11.86
C LEU A 300 -13.92 -6.66 12.99
N PHE A 301 -13.62 -5.40 12.71
CA PHE A 301 -13.76 -4.31 13.68
C PHE A 301 -15.20 -3.78 13.73
N LEU A 302 -15.70 -3.31 12.59
CA LEU A 302 -17.00 -2.61 12.53
C LEU A 302 -18.14 -3.47 13.04
N ARG A 303 -18.16 -4.76 12.70
CA ARG A 303 -19.18 -5.71 13.16
C ARG A 303 -19.19 -5.91 14.69
N ARG A 304 -18.06 -5.75 15.36
CA ARG A 304 -17.96 -5.93 16.81
C ARG A 304 -18.38 -4.71 17.61
N ILE A 305 -18.37 -3.53 16.99
CA ILE A 305 -18.72 -2.28 17.67
C ILE A 305 -20.14 -1.79 17.32
N GLU A 306 -20.83 -2.41 16.37
CA GLU A 306 -22.17 -1.99 15.93
C GLU A 306 -23.17 -1.80 17.08
N ASP A 307 -23.14 -2.68 18.07
CA ASP A 307 -24.03 -2.65 19.24
C ASP A 307 -23.44 -1.87 20.42
N ARG A 308 -22.29 -1.20 20.24
CA ARG A 308 -21.63 -0.42 21.29
C ARG A 308 -22.11 1.02 21.28
N MET A 309 -22.37 1.56 22.47
CA MET A 309 -22.62 2.98 22.63
C MET A 309 -21.29 3.72 22.52
N THR A 310 -21.10 4.49 21.46
CA THR A 310 -19.95 5.34 21.22
C THR A 310 -20.38 6.81 21.21
N SER A 311 -19.45 7.73 21.45
CA SER A 311 -19.70 9.18 21.35
C SER A 311 -19.67 9.69 19.91
N GLY A 312 -19.70 8.80 18.93
CA GLY A 312 -19.62 9.07 17.50
C GLY A 312 -19.81 7.80 16.71
N GLU A 313 -19.40 7.82 15.45
CA GLU A 313 -19.48 6.72 14.49
C GLU A 313 -18.07 6.34 14.03
N VAL A 314 -17.73 5.06 14.02
CA VAL A 314 -16.52 4.55 13.34
C VAL A 314 -16.87 4.31 11.89
N ILE A 315 -16.32 5.14 11.02
CA ILE A 315 -16.61 5.13 9.57
C ILE A 315 -15.86 4.01 8.87
N GLY A 316 -14.59 3.81 9.24
CA GLY A 316 -13.75 2.79 8.61
C GLY A 316 -12.71 2.25 9.57
N ALA A 317 -12.33 0.97 9.42
CA ALA A 317 -11.36 0.37 10.32
C ALA A 317 -10.67 -0.87 9.75
N LYS A 318 -9.50 -1.17 10.30
CA LYS A 318 -8.76 -2.40 10.05
C LYS A 318 -8.10 -2.94 11.32
N THR A 319 -8.29 -4.21 11.60
CA THR A 319 -7.61 -4.94 12.70
C THR A 319 -6.33 -5.62 12.22
N GLY A 320 -5.44 -5.93 13.15
CA GLY A 320 -4.26 -6.75 12.91
C GLY A 320 -3.89 -7.59 14.13
N PHE A 321 -3.27 -8.74 13.88
CA PHE A 321 -2.69 -9.59 14.90
C PHE A 321 -1.58 -10.47 14.29
N VAL A 322 -0.44 -10.45 14.93
CA VAL A 322 0.59 -11.50 14.89
C VAL A 322 1.16 -11.62 16.30
N ASN A 323 1.80 -12.73 16.62
CA ASN A 323 2.32 -12.93 17.98
C ASN A 323 3.27 -11.81 18.44
N GLN A 324 4.03 -11.22 17.51
CA GLN A 324 5.00 -10.16 17.79
C GLN A 324 4.37 -8.77 17.94
N SER A 325 3.20 -8.54 17.33
CA SER A 325 2.49 -7.24 17.42
C SER A 325 1.47 -7.19 18.54
N GLY A 326 1.01 -8.34 19.04
CA GLY A 326 -0.25 -8.38 19.79
C GLY A 326 -1.44 -7.93 18.93
N ASN A 327 -2.53 -7.58 19.59
CA ASN A 327 -3.71 -7.03 18.90
C ASN A 327 -3.49 -5.56 18.53
N CYS A 328 -3.84 -5.22 17.29
CA CYS A 328 -3.74 -3.87 16.77
C CYS A 328 -5.01 -3.50 15.99
N ALA A 329 -5.27 -2.20 15.92
CA ALA A 329 -6.34 -1.65 15.11
C ALA A 329 -6.01 -0.22 14.68
N VAL A 330 -6.47 0.15 13.49
CA VAL A 330 -6.58 1.53 13.03
C VAL A 330 -8.03 1.80 12.66
N SER A 331 -8.55 2.95 13.09
CA SER A 331 -9.92 3.37 12.82
C SER A 331 -9.98 4.86 12.43
N TYR A 332 -10.99 5.18 11.63
CA TYR A 332 -11.34 6.53 11.22
C TYR A 332 -12.75 6.83 11.71
N GLU A 333 -12.90 7.88 12.50
CA GLU A 333 -14.07 8.10 13.34
C GLU A 333 -14.62 9.51 13.18
N LYS A 334 -15.95 9.65 13.25
CA LYS A 334 -16.62 10.93 13.30
C LYS A 334 -17.32 11.08 14.64
N ALA A 335 -16.86 12.01 15.45
CA ALA A 335 -17.46 12.33 16.72
C ALA A 335 -18.82 13.01 16.55
N ALA A 336 -19.67 12.97 17.59
CA ALA A 336 -20.95 13.67 17.61
C ALA A 336 -20.83 15.21 17.44
N SER A 337 -19.66 15.77 17.73
CA SER A 337 -19.31 17.17 17.46
C SER A 337 -19.14 17.50 15.97
N GLY A 338 -19.05 16.49 15.10
CA GLY A 338 -18.75 16.60 13.69
C GLY A 338 -17.26 16.55 13.36
N LYS A 339 -16.36 16.56 14.35
CA LYS A 339 -14.92 16.39 14.15
C LYS A 339 -14.58 14.96 13.78
N THR A 340 -13.56 14.80 12.96
CA THR A 340 -13.05 13.52 12.49
C THR A 340 -11.73 13.20 13.19
N TYR A 341 -11.58 11.96 13.63
CA TYR A 341 -10.40 11.47 14.33
C TYR A 341 -9.86 10.20 13.67
N ILE A 342 -8.57 10.02 13.80
CA ILE A 342 -7.90 8.76 13.44
C ILE A 342 -7.30 8.19 14.71
N CYS A 343 -7.67 6.96 15.04
CA CYS A 343 -7.18 6.27 16.23
C CYS A 343 -6.39 5.03 15.82
N VAL A 344 -5.21 4.86 16.40
CA VAL A 344 -4.40 3.65 16.23
C VAL A 344 -4.05 3.10 17.60
N THR A 345 -4.16 1.78 17.75
CA THR A 345 -3.69 1.04 18.93
C THR A 345 -2.93 -0.19 18.49
N ALA A 346 -1.85 -0.55 19.21
CA ALA A 346 -1.10 -1.77 18.96
C ALA A 346 -0.44 -2.29 20.24
N GLY A 347 -0.06 -3.57 20.24
CA GLY A 347 0.59 -4.20 21.38
C GLY A 347 -0.35 -4.56 22.54
N ALA A 348 -1.64 -4.71 22.28
CA ALA A 348 -2.58 -5.17 23.29
C ALA A 348 -2.57 -6.70 23.44
N SER A 349 -2.71 -7.20 24.69
CA SER A 349 -2.80 -8.63 24.97
C SER A 349 -4.15 -9.24 24.56
N SER A 350 -5.20 -8.41 24.55
CA SER A 350 -6.54 -8.80 24.08
C SER A 350 -7.04 -7.90 22.95
N GLY A 351 -7.94 -8.41 22.13
CA GLY A 351 -8.53 -7.62 21.03
C GLY A 351 -9.64 -6.67 21.49
N TRP A 352 -10.10 -6.78 22.75
CA TRP A 352 -11.32 -6.11 23.26
C TRP A 352 -11.29 -5.98 24.78
#